data_560d3fc7aaf6667de0db008815d7ee87
#
_entry.id   560d3fc7aaf6667de0db008815d7ee87
#
_cell.length_a   1.000
_cell.length_b   1.000
_cell.length_c   1.000
_cell.angle_alpha   90.00
_cell.angle_beta   90.00
_cell.angle_gamma   90.00
#
_symmetry.space_group_name_H-M   'P 1'
#
loop_
_entity.id
_entity.type
_entity.pdbx_description
1 polymer ?
#
loop_
_entity_poly.entity_id
_entity_poly.type
_entity_poly.pdbx_seq_one_letter_code
_entity_poly.pdbx_strand_id
1 'polypeptide(L)'
;MIHKHEIPILEFDDNPQAVIMPTHEGLDLHLPEKCVYAFLEDEIDRFAKVAGAKQVASFVSATKTYPVYVLEHQGEEICLAQAPVGSAPAAQFMDWLIGYGVKKIISAGSCGVLVDMEENAFLIPTKALRDEGASYHYVAPSRYIEVDRRALTAIETVLKQAAIPYQEVMTWSTDGFYRETPDKVAYRIEEGCSVVEMECASLAAVAQLRDAVWGLLLFTADSLADLENYDQRDWGSEAFEKALELCLEIVHHL
;
A
#
# COMPACT_ATOMS: atom_id res chain seq x y z
N MET A 1 25.11 9.37 11.09
CA MET A 1 25.21 10.81 11.47
C MET A 1 24.45 11.63 10.44
N ILE A 2 23.44 12.38 10.85
CA ILE A 2 22.63 13.23 9.96
C ILE A 2 23.49 14.39 9.45
N HIS A 3 23.42 14.64 8.15
CA HIS A 3 24.09 15.77 7.49
C HIS A 3 23.06 16.78 6.98
N LYS A 4 23.26 18.06 7.28
CA LYS A 4 22.37 19.14 6.85
C LYS A 4 22.28 19.20 5.31
N HIS A 5 21.05 19.25 4.79
CA HIS A 5 20.74 19.42 3.36
C HIS A 5 19.87 20.68 3.13
N GLU A 6 19.91 21.28 1.94
CA GLU A 6 19.02 22.42 1.60
C GLU A 6 17.54 22.05 1.67
N ILE A 7 17.23 20.81 1.35
CA ILE A 7 15.87 20.25 1.43
C ILE A 7 15.84 19.29 2.60
N PRO A 8 15.21 19.65 3.74
CA PRO A 8 15.30 18.88 5.00
C PRO A 8 14.85 17.44 4.91
N ILE A 9 13.89 17.11 4.02
CA ILE A 9 13.38 15.75 3.86
C ILE A 9 14.45 14.76 3.35
N LEU A 10 15.56 15.27 2.81
CA LEU A 10 16.68 14.44 2.34
C LEU A 10 17.72 14.18 3.45
N GLU A 11 17.48 14.65 4.67
CA GLU A 11 18.31 14.42 5.85
C GLU A 11 17.90 13.09 6.50
N PHE A 12 18.44 11.99 6.01
CA PHE A 12 18.09 10.64 6.45
C PHE A 12 18.90 10.18 7.66
N ASP A 13 18.23 9.51 8.61
CA ASP A 13 18.82 8.80 9.73
C ASP A 13 18.48 7.30 9.62
N ASP A 14 19.48 6.46 9.60
CA ASP A 14 19.35 4.99 9.48
C ASP A 14 19.06 4.29 10.82
N ASN A 15 18.94 5.05 11.92
CA ASN A 15 18.61 4.48 13.22
C ASN A 15 17.13 4.01 13.27
N PRO A 16 16.86 2.71 13.46
CA PRO A 16 15.49 2.21 13.54
C PRO A 16 14.77 2.58 14.84
N GLN A 17 15.51 3.13 15.85
CA GLN A 17 14.97 3.53 17.14
C GLN A 17 14.57 5.00 17.11
N ALA A 18 13.28 5.29 17.19
CA ALA A 18 12.74 6.61 17.32
C ALA A 18 12.45 6.96 18.80
N VAL A 19 12.31 8.24 19.11
CA VAL A 19 11.87 8.68 20.46
C VAL A 19 10.46 8.16 20.77
N ILE A 20 9.57 8.17 19.77
CA ILE A 20 8.24 7.57 19.86
C ILE A 20 8.25 6.34 18.96
N MET A 21 8.26 5.15 19.58
CA MET A 21 8.19 3.88 18.86
C MET A 21 6.75 3.49 18.51
N PRO A 22 6.53 2.69 17.47
CA PRO A 22 5.17 2.21 17.12
C PRO A 22 4.43 1.54 18.27
N THR A 23 5.17 0.97 19.24
CA THR A 23 4.64 0.30 20.43
C THR A 23 4.57 1.19 21.68
N HIS A 24 4.65 2.51 21.53
CA HIS A 24 4.72 3.46 22.66
C HIS A 24 3.50 3.41 23.60
N GLU A 25 2.36 2.93 23.13
CA GLU A 25 1.15 2.76 23.94
C GLU A 25 1.27 1.60 24.94
N GLY A 26 2.24 0.70 24.76
CA GLY A 26 2.49 -0.43 25.68
C GLY A 26 1.35 -1.43 25.76
N LEU A 27 0.60 -1.63 24.66
CA LEU A 27 -0.53 -2.55 24.62
C LEU A 27 -0.05 -4.01 24.75
N ASP A 28 -0.77 -4.81 25.51
CA ASP A 28 -0.62 -6.27 25.51
C ASP A 28 -1.36 -6.85 24.29
N LEU A 29 -0.76 -6.61 23.12
CA LEU A 29 -1.32 -6.94 21.82
C LEU A 29 -0.30 -7.76 21.02
N HIS A 30 -0.74 -8.91 20.51
CA HIS A 30 0.04 -9.79 19.66
C HIS A 30 -0.79 -10.10 18.40
N LEU A 31 -0.49 -9.40 17.32
CA LEU A 31 -1.17 -9.62 16.04
C LEU A 31 -0.56 -10.81 15.29
N PRO A 32 -1.36 -11.53 14.48
CA PRO A 32 -0.85 -12.53 13.55
C PRO A 32 0.23 -11.95 12.63
N GLU A 33 1.20 -12.79 12.23
CA GLU A 33 2.27 -12.35 11.33
C GLU A 33 1.76 -11.91 9.94
N LYS A 34 0.65 -12.50 9.48
CA LYS A 34 0.04 -12.25 8.17
C LYS A 34 -1.06 -11.19 8.28
N CYS A 35 -1.06 -10.24 7.35
CA CYS A 35 -2.02 -9.14 7.36
C CYS A 35 -2.48 -8.77 5.96
N VAL A 36 -3.78 -8.58 5.79
CA VAL A 36 -4.35 -7.81 4.67
C VAL A 36 -4.57 -6.38 5.15
N TYR A 37 -3.89 -5.44 4.52
CA TYR A 37 -3.91 -4.01 4.83
C TYR A 37 -4.24 -3.23 3.57
N ALA A 38 -5.52 -2.93 3.30
CA ALA A 38 -5.97 -2.53 1.97
C ALA A 38 -6.78 -1.23 1.95
N PHE A 39 -6.79 -0.58 0.79
CA PHE A 39 -7.47 0.69 0.48
C PHE A 39 -8.75 0.38 -0.31
N LEU A 40 -9.74 -0.24 0.33
CA LEU A 40 -10.94 -0.79 -0.31
C LEU A 40 -12.23 -0.23 0.31
N GLU A 41 -12.26 1.07 0.61
CA GLU A 41 -13.39 1.75 1.26
C GLU A 41 -13.89 1.00 2.50
N ASP A 42 -15.16 0.60 2.55
CA ASP A 42 -15.76 -0.14 3.67
C ASP A 42 -15.74 -1.66 3.51
N GLU A 43 -15.11 -2.19 2.43
CA GLU A 43 -15.06 -3.62 2.15
C GLU A 43 -14.42 -4.43 3.27
N ILE A 44 -13.34 -3.91 3.87
CA ILE A 44 -12.68 -4.58 4.98
C ILE A 44 -13.62 -4.73 6.18
N ASP A 45 -14.30 -3.65 6.58
CA ASP A 45 -15.22 -3.65 7.71
C ASP A 45 -16.46 -4.52 7.40
N ARG A 46 -16.98 -4.46 6.17
CA ARG A 46 -18.09 -5.28 5.71
C ARG A 46 -17.75 -6.77 5.72
N PHE A 47 -16.61 -7.12 5.14
CA PHE A 47 -16.13 -8.50 5.11
C PHE A 47 -15.87 -9.02 6.53
N ALA A 48 -15.18 -8.26 7.37
CA ALA A 48 -14.89 -8.64 8.76
C ALA A 48 -16.17 -8.99 9.53
N LYS A 49 -17.23 -8.19 9.34
CA LYS A 49 -18.54 -8.43 9.96
C LYS A 49 -19.21 -9.71 9.44
N VAL A 50 -19.19 -9.94 8.12
CA VAL A 50 -19.81 -11.12 7.50
C VAL A 50 -19.04 -12.39 7.86
N ALA A 51 -17.72 -12.35 7.83
CA ALA A 51 -16.85 -13.47 8.18
C ALA A 51 -16.77 -13.75 9.69
N GLY A 52 -17.37 -12.91 10.54
CA GLY A 52 -17.32 -13.05 11.98
C GLY A 52 -15.94 -12.78 12.57
N ALA A 53 -15.13 -11.94 11.91
CA ALA A 53 -13.82 -11.54 12.42
C ALA A 53 -13.94 -10.81 13.76
N LYS A 54 -12.98 -11.07 14.64
CA LYS A 54 -12.93 -10.45 15.96
C LYS A 54 -12.15 -9.14 15.88
N GLN A 55 -12.75 -8.01 16.25
CA GLN A 55 -12.00 -6.80 16.50
C GLN A 55 -11.14 -6.96 17.76
N VAL A 56 -9.82 -6.93 17.60
CA VAL A 56 -8.85 -7.16 18.68
C VAL A 56 -8.20 -5.87 19.17
N ALA A 57 -8.17 -4.83 18.32
CA ALA A 57 -7.58 -3.54 18.63
C ALA A 57 -8.18 -2.45 17.75
N SER A 58 -7.68 -1.23 17.91
CA SER A 58 -7.92 -0.11 17.03
C SER A 58 -6.68 0.78 16.96
N PHE A 59 -6.31 1.19 15.76
CA PHE A 59 -5.36 2.28 15.60
C PHE A 59 -6.11 3.61 15.69
N VAL A 60 -5.70 4.45 16.64
CA VAL A 60 -6.38 5.73 16.92
C VAL A 60 -5.54 6.88 16.42
N SER A 61 -5.99 7.54 15.35
CA SER A 61 -5.42 8.82 14.91
C SER A 61 -6.19 9.99 15.53
N ALA A 62 -5.67 11.20 15.35
CA ALA A 62 -6.33 12.41 15.88
C ALA A 62 -7.73 12.65 15.27
N THR A 63 -8.05 12.07 14.12
CA THR A 63 -9.27 12.34 13.37
C THR A 63 -10.14 11.12 13.13
N LYS A 64 -9.58 9.91 13.17
CA LYS A 64 -10.31 8.68 12.90
C LYS A 64 -9.73 7.51 13.69
N THR A 65 -10.61 6.58 14.07
CA THR A 65 -10.24 5.28 14.65
C THR A 65 -10.40 4.22 13.58
N TYR A 66 -9.36 3.40 13.40
CA TYR A 66 -9.33 2.30 12.43
C TYR A 66 -9.39 0.97 13.19
N PRO A 67 -10.43 0.16 13.01
CA PRO A 67 -10.51 -1.17 13.62
C PRO A 67 -9.41 -2.09 13.09
N VAL A 68 -8.93 -2.98 13.96
CA VAL A 68 -8.02 -4.07 13.60
C VAL A 68 -8.70 -5.38 13.95
N TYR A 69 -8.89 -6.22 12.94
CA TYR A 69 -9.58 -7.48 13.07
C TYR A 69 -8.62 -8.66 12.97
N VAL A 70 -9.00 -9.76 13.57
CA VAL A 70 -8.37 -11.08 13.38
C VAL A 70 -9.46 -12.09 13.05
N LEU A 71 -9.20 -12.91 12.06
CA LEU A 71 -10.05 -14.03 11.68
C LEU A 71 -9.22 -15.25 11.35
N GLU A 72 -9.83 -16.43 11.46
CA GLU A 72 -9.28 -17.67 10.92
C GLU A 72 -9.66 -17.78 9.43
N HIS A 73 -8.66 -17.90 8.57
CA HIS A 73 -8.83 -18.12 7.14
C HIS A 73 -7.91 -19.25 6.70
N GLN A 74 -8.48 -20.29 6.08
CA GLN A 74 -7.74 -21.50 5.63
C GLN A 74 -6.89 -22.16 6.73
N GLY A 75 -7.34 -22.13 7.99
CA GLY A 75 -6.65 -22.74 9.13
C GLY A 75 -5.51 -21.92 9.72
N GLU A 76 -5.37 -20.66 9.32
CA GLU A 76 -4.41 -19.71 9.89
C GLU A 76 -5.12 -18.44 10.37
N GLU A 77 -4.64 -17.86 11.46
CA GLU A 77 -5.08 -16.52 11.88
C GLU A 77 -4.42 -15.45 11.01
N ILE A 78 -5.23 -14.55 10.47
CA ILE A 78 -4.78 -13.38 9.72
C ILE A 78 -5.34 -12.09 10.31
N CYS A 79 -4.56 -11.03 10.23
CA CYS A 79 -4.96 -9.68 10.58
C CYS A 79 -5.63 -9.00 9.38
N LEU A 80 -6.69 -8.22 9.63
CA LEU A 80 -7.32 -7.36 8.63
C LEU A 80 -7.38 -5.94 9.15
N ALA A 81 -7.01 -4.98 8.32
CA ALA A 81 -7.16 -3.56 8.63
C ALA A 81 -7.36 -2.73 7.36
N GLN A 82 -8.27 -1.76 7.43
CA GLN A 82 -8.45 -0.77 6.38
C GLN A 82 -7.33 0.27 6.45
N ALA A 83 -6.62 0.47 5.36
CA ALA A 83 -5.58 1.48 5.26
C ALA A 83 -6.18 2.89 5.06
N PRO A 84 -5.66 3.91 5.74
CA PRO A 84 -5.96 5.30 5.40
C PRO A 84 -5.27 5.72 4.10
N VAL A 85 -5.93 6.54 3.29
CA VAL A 85 -5.35 7.10 2.07
C VAL A 85 -4.26 8.13 2.41
N GLY A 86 -3.17 8.08 1.66
CA GLY A 86 -2.01 8.97 1.75
C GLY A 86 -0.81 8.34 2.45
N SER A 87 0.36 8.63 1.93
CA SER A 87 1.63 8.04 2.35
C SER A 87 1.89 8.13 3.86
N ALA A 88 1.75 9.31 4.46
CA ALA A 88 2.07 9.49 5.88
C ALA A 88 1.13 8.73 6.82
N PRO A 89 -0.21 8.82 6.72
CA PRO A 89 -1.10 8.06 7.60
C PRO A 89 -1.03 6.55 7.37
N ALA A 90 -0.89 6.11 6.11
CA ALA A 90 -0.73 4.68 5.80
C ALA A 90 0.57 4.11 6.37
N ALA A 91 1.68 4.84 6.23
CA ALA A 91 2.97 4.43 6.80
C ALA A 91 2.92 4.31 8.33
N GLN A 92 2.31 5.29 9.03
CA GLN A 92 2.17 5.26 10.49
C GLN A 92 1.38 4.05 10.97
N PHE A 93 0.25 3.75 10.33
CA PHE A 93 -0.58 2.63 10.74
C PHE A 93 0.08 1.28 10.40
N MET A 94 0.72 1.13 9.24
CA MET A 94 1.47 -0.09 8.93
C MET A 94 2.64 -0.31 9.89
N ASP A 95 3.38 0.76 10.25
CA ASP A 95 4.46 0.69 11.23
C ASP A 95 3.95 0.22 12.60
N TRP A 96 2.77 0.72 13.03
CA TRP A 96 2.09 0.28 14.23
C TRP A 96 1.70 -1.22 14.16
N LEU A 97 1.10 -1.69 13.06
CA LEU A 97 0.77 -3.11 12.86
C LEU A 97 2.02 -3.99 12.97
N ILE A 98 3.13 -3.58 12.34
CA ILE A 98 4.41 -4.30 12.42
C ILE A 98 4.95 -4.30 13.85
N GLY A 99 4.84 -3.19 14.56
CA GLY A 99 5.24 -3.09 15.97
C GLY A 99 4.54 -4.10 16.86
N TYR A 100 3.30 -4.45 16.57
CA TYR A 100 2.50 -5.41 17.34
C TYR A 100 2.48 -6.83 16.75
N GLY A 101 3.36 -7.16 15.80
CA GLY A 101 3.61 -8.56 15.41
C GLY A 101 3.48 -8.88 13.93
N VAL A 102 2.88 -8.01 13.12
CA VAL A 102 2.73 -8.24 11.68
C VAL A 102 4.10 -8.24 10.98
N LYS A 103 4.32 -9.19 10.05
CA LYS A 103 5.57 -9.35 9.30
C LYS A 103 5.37 -9.56 7.81
N LYS A 104 4.20 -9.99 7.40
CA LYS A 104 3.86 -10.37 6.03
C LYS A 104 2.57 -9.67 5.64
N ILE A 105 2.66 -8.72 4.74
CA ILE A 105 1.57 -7.78 4.47
C ILE A 105 1.27 -7.77 2.98
N ILE A 106 0.00 -7.88 2.65
CA ILE A 106 -0.51 -7.62 1.32
C ILE A 106 -1.49 -6.46 1.36
N SER A 107 -1.33 -5.54 0.43
CA SER A 107 -2.24 -4.42 0.22
C SER A 107 -2.94 -4.53 -1.13
N ALA A 108 -4.12 -3.95 -1.25
CA ALA A 108 -4.76 -3.67 -2.52
C ALA A 108 -5.34 -2.26 -2.52
N GLY A 109 -5.38 -1.64 -3.70
CA GLY A 109 -5.95 -0.32 -3.87
C GLY A 109 -6.10 0.07 -5.34
N SER A 110 -6.81 1.15 -5.59
CA SER A 110 -6.99 1.71 -6.91
C SER A 110 -5.77 2.54 -7.35
N CYS A 111 -5.62 2.73 -8.66
CA CYS A 111 -4.64 3.65 -9.25
C CYS A 111 -5.23 4.37 -10.47
N GLY A 112 -4.84 5.61 -10.67
CA GLY A 112 -5.07 6.34 -11.92
C GLY A 112 -4.12 5.83 -13.01
N VAL A 113 -4.64 5.65 -14.24
CA VAL A 113 -3.80 5.21 -15.36
C VAL A 113 -3.24 6.42 -16.10
N LEU A 114 -1.94 6.38 -16.41
CA LEU A 114 -1.25 7.41 -17.18
C LEU A 114 -1.20 7.08 -18.67
N VAL A 115 -1.43 5.83 -19.02
CA VAL A 115 -1.48 5.30 -20.39
C VAL A 115 -2.78 4.54 -20.60
N ASP A 116 -3.13 4.26 -21.85
CA ASP A 116 -4.39 3.58 -22.18
C ASP A 116 -4.45 2.17 -21.56
N MET A 117 -5.40 1.95 -20.65
CA MET A 117 -5.69 0.69 -19.98
C MET A 117 -7.19 0.62 -19.68
N GLU A 118 -7.74 -0.60 -19.74
CA GLU A 118 -9.13 -0.87 -19.31
C GLU A 118 -9.30 -0.60 -17.81
N GLU A 119 -10.49 -0.20 -17.38
CA GLU A 119 -10.86 -0.07 -15.97
C GLU A 119 -10.98 -1.45 -15.32
N ASN A 120 -10.75 -1.53 -13.99
CA ASN A 120 -10.78 -2.77 -13.20
C ASN A 120 -9.74 -3.84 -13.61
N ALA A 121 -8.71 -3.45 -14.37
CA ALA A 121 -7.59 -4.34 -14.70
C ALA A 121 -6.62 -4.46 -13.53
N PHE A 122 -6.18 -5.69 -13.20
CA PHE A 122 -5.23 -5.92 -12.12
C PHE A 122 -3.78 -5.67 -12.57
N LEU A 123 -3.02 -5.00 -11.70
CA LEU A 123 -1.63 -4.63 -11.95
C LEU A 123 -0.75 -4.98 -10.75
N ILE A 124 0.52 -5.27 -11.01
CA ILE A 124 1.53 -5.52 -9.98
C ILE A 124 2.61 -4.43 -10.07
N PRO A 125 2.67 -3.48 -9.14
CA PRO A 125 3.76 -2.52 -9.11
C PRO A 125 5.04 -3.22 -8.63
N THR A 126 6.04 -3.30 -9.50
CA THR A 126 7.35 -3.87 -9.16
C THR A 126 8.30 -2.82 -8.58
N LYS A 127 8.01 -1.54 -8.87
CA LYS A 127 8.84 -0.40 -8.53
C LYS A 127 7.97 0.86 -8.43
N ALA A 128 8.28 1.74 -7.48
CA ALA A 128 7.62 3.03 -7.31
C ALA A 128 8.59 4.20 -7.48
N LEU A 129 8.16 5.25 -8.19
CA LEU A 129 8.79 6.55 -8.20
C LEU A 129 8.34 7.30 -6.94
N ARG A 130 9.31 7.83 -6.17
CA ARG A 130 9.12 8.46 -4.87
C ARG A 130 8.87 9.96 -5.02
N ASP A 131 7.62 10.38 -5.23
CA ASP A 131 7.21 11.81 -5.29
C ASP A 131 6.24 12.14 -4.12
N GLU A 132 6.46 11.48 -2.99
CA GLU A 132 5.75 11.64 -1.71
C GLU A 132 6.76 11.91 -0.59
N GLY A 133 6.30 12.28 0.59
CA GLY A 133 7.18 12.70 1.68
C GLY A 133 7.59 11.59 2.64
N ALA A 134 6.74 10.58 2.87
CA ALA A 134 6.90 9.66 3.99
C ALA A 134 8.08 8.68 3.82
N SER A 135 8.30 8.16 2.62
CA SER A 135 9.36 7.15 2.37
C SER A 135 10.76 7.64 2.70
N TYR A 136 11.02 8.94 2.61
CA TYR A 136 12.32 9.54 2.91
C TYR A 136 12.69 9.51 4.40
N HIS A 137 11.70 9.27 5.29
CA HIS A 137 11.95 9.07 6.72
C HIS A 137 12.33 7.62 7.07
N TYR A 138 12.09 6.67 6.18
CA TYR A 138 12.29 5.25 6.41
C TYR A 138 13.51 4.67 5.69
N VAL A 139 13.83 5.16 4.48
CA VAL A 139 14.99 4.72 3.70
C VAL A 139 15.71 5.89 3.06
N ALA A 140 17.01 5.71 2.81
CA ALA A 140 17.87 6.74 2.22
C ALA A 140 17.26 7.35 0.94
N PRO A 141 17.50 8.64 0.66
CA PRO A 141 17.00 9.30 -0.53
C PRO A 141 17.42 8.57 -1.82
N SER A 142 16.45 8.27 -2.64
CA SER A 142 16.61 7.72 -3.99
C SER A 142 15.40 8.10 -4.82
N ARG A 143 15.51 8.02 -6.14
CA ARG A 143 14.38 8.36 -7.01
C ARG A 143 13.30 7.29 -7.03
N TYR A 144 13.70 6.04 -6.84
CA TYR A 144 12.83 4.88 -6.92
C TYR A 144 13.02 3.97 -5.72
N ILE A 145 12.02 3.14 -5.46
CA ILE A 145 12.06 2.04 -4.50
C ILE A 145 11.47 0.79 -5.15
N GLU A 146 12.06 -0.37 -4.90
CA GLU A 146 11.55 -1.66 -5.39
C GLU A 146 10.64 -2.31 -4.36
N VAL A 147 9.61 -3.02 -4.84
CA VAL A 147 8.73 -3.85 -4.01
C VAL A 147 9.40 -5.20 -3.74
N ASP A 148 9.13 -5.78 -2.57
CA ASP A 148 9.76 -7.05 -2.16
C ASP A 148 9.44 -8.19 -3.14
N ARG A 149 10.48 -8.83 -3.64
CA ARG A 149 10.38 -9.89 -4.65
C ARG A 149 9.59 -11.11 -4.16
N ARG A 150 9.60 -11.39 -2.85
CA ARG A 150 8.79 -12.47 -2.25
C ARG A 150 7.30 -12.17 -2.40
N ALA A 151 6.91 -10.93 -2.13
CA ALA A 151 5.54 -10.48 -2.29
C ALA A 151 5.10 -10.48 -3.77
N LEU A 152 5.95 -10.01 -4.69
CA LEU A 152 5.68 -10.07 -6.12
C LEU A 152 5.41 -11.52 -6.57
N THR A 153 6.25 -12.47 -6.15
CA THR A 153 6.08 -13.89 -6.48
C THR A 153 4.77 -14.46 -5.92
N ALA A 154 4.38 -14.08 -4.70
CA ALA A 154 3.12 -14.51 -4.10
C ALA A 154 1.91 -13.99 -4.89
N ILE A 155 1.91 -12.69 -5.24
CA ILE A 155 0.84 -12.08 -6.04
C ILE A 155 0.72 -12.77 -7.40
N GLU A 156 1.84 -12.90 -8.14
CA GLU A 156 1.84 -13.57 -9.44
C GLU A 156 1.33 -15.01 -9.37
N THR A 157 1.72 -15.74 -8.32
CA THR A 157 1.29 -17.14 -8.14
C THR A 157 -0.22 -17.25 -8.07
N VAL A 158 -0.86 -16.42 -7.24
CA VAL A 158 -2.32 -16.44 -7.07
C VAL A 158 -3.03 -15.98 -8.33
N LEU A 159 -2.59 -14.89 -8.97
CA LEU A 159 -3.21 -14.41 -10.21
C LEU A 159 -3.13 -15.44 -11.34
N LYS A 160 -1.98 -16.11 -11.48
CA LYS A 160 -1.81 -17.22 -12.46
C LYS A 160 -2.72 -18.42 -12.15
N GLN A 161 -2.83 -18.81 -10.88
CA GLN A 161 -3.73 -19.91 -10.46
C GLN A 161 -5.20 -19.58 -10.69
N ALA A 162 -5.58 -18.32 -10.46
CA ALA A 162 -6.94 -17.83 -10.69
C ALA A 162 -7.23 -17.51 -12.17
N ALA A 163 -6.24 -17.66 -13.08
CA ALA A 163 -6.33 -17.29 -14.49
C ALA A 163 -6.75 -15.80 -14.69
N ILE A 164 -6.33 -14.90 -13.80
CA ILE A 164 -6.60 -13.47 -13.87
C ILE A 164 -5.45 -12.81 -14.63
N PRO A 165 -5.76 -12.09 -15.73
CA PRO A 165 -4.74 -11.32 -16.45
C PRO A 165 -4.20 -10.17 -15.57
N TYR A 166 -2.91 -9.91 -15.69
CA TYR A 166 -2.26 -8.80 -14.99
C TYR A 166 -1.09 -8.25 -15.81
N GLN A 167 -0.64 -7.06 -15.45
CA GLN A 167 0.57 -6.45 -15.99
C GLN A 167 1.48 -6.02 -14.83
N GLU A 168 2.80 -6.17 -15.01
CA GLU A 168 3.78 -5.54 -14.14
C GLU A 168 3.98 -4.09 -14.57
N VAL A 169 4.02 -3.17 -13.60
CA VAL A 169 4.10 -1.74 -13.87
C VAL A 169 5.10 -1.05 -12.94
N MET A 170 5.57 0.12 -13.35
CA MET A 170 6.14 1.11 -12.45
C MET A 170 5.06 2.13 -12.10
N THR A 171 4.85 2.35 -10.80
CA THR A 171 3.90 3.35 -10.30
C THR A 171 4.60 4.66 -9.94
N TRP A 172 3.87 5.75 -9.99
CA TRP A 172 4.25 7.04 -9.43
C TRP A 172 3.50 7.25 -8.13
N SER A 173 4.20 7.19 -6.97
CA SER A 173 3.62 7.51 -5.67
C SER A 173 3.70 9.01 -5.40
N THR A 174 2.56 9.68 -5.20
CA THR A 174 2.48 11.13 -4.99
C THR A 174 1.59 11.51 -3.81
N ASP A 175 1.96 12.55 -3.05
CA ASP A 175 1.08 13.19 -2.04
C ASP A 175 0.17 14.26 -2.66
N GLY A 176 0.33 14.54 -3.95
CA GLY A 176 -0.28 15.67 -4.61
C GLY A 176 -1.37 15.32 -5.62
N PHE A 177 -2.43 14.64 -5.20
CA PHE A 177 -3.54 14.24 -6.09
C PHE A 177 -4.01 15.35 -7.05
N TYR A 178 -4.26 16.55 -6.53
CA TYR A 178 -4.64 17.71 -7.36
C TYR A 178 -3.44 18.45 -7.99
N ARG A 179 -2.25 17.85 -7.97
CA ARG A 179 -1.03 18.41 -8.57
C ARG A 179 -0.43 17.52 -9.66
N GLU A 180 -1.19 16.59 -10.16
CA GLU A 180 -0.89 15.78 -11.33
C GLU A 180 -1.14 16.59 -12.61
N THR A 181 -0.29 17.59 -12.81
CA THR A 181 -0.40 18.50 -13.97
C THR A 181 -0.03 17.78 -15.28
N PRO A 182 -0.54 18.22 -16.45
CA PRO A 182 -0.20 17.60 -17.74
C PRO A 182 1.30 17.42 -17.97
N ASP A 183 2.10 18.44 -17.65
CA ASP A 183 3.56 18.36 -17.78
C ASP A 183 4.18 17.32 -16.83
N LYS A 184 3.67 17.20 -15.60
CA LYS A 184 4.11 16.15 -14.66
C LYS A 184 3.74 14.76 -15.17
N VAL A 185 2.51 14.56 -15.61
CA VAL A 185 2.05 13.27 -16.13
C VAL A 185 2.91 12.87 -17.33
N ALA A 186 3.10 13.75 -18.31
CA ALA A 186 3.96 13.48 -19.47
C ALA A 186 5.39 13.09 -19.04
N TYR A 187 5.96 13.83 -18.08
CA TYR A 187 7.30 13.55 -17.56
C TYR A 187 7.38 12.19 -16.82
N ARG A 188 6.37 11.82 -16.04
CA ARG A 188 6.32 10.51 -15.37
C ARG A 188 6.20 9.35 -16.37
N ILE A 189 5.43 9.54 -17.44
CA ILE A 189 5.36 8.56 -18.54
C ILE A 189 6.73 8.38 -19.20
N GLU A 190 7.46 9.46 -19.47
CA GLU A 190 8.83 9.40 -20.03
C GLU A 190 9.79 8.64 -19.10
N GLU A 191 9.58 8.69 -17.79
CA GLU A 191 10.34 7.93 -16.79
C GLU A 191 9.92 6.46 -16.70
N GLY A 192 8.85 6.06 -17.40
CA GLY A 192 8.34 4.70 -17.44
C GLY A 192 7.21 4.39 -16.46
N CYS A 193 6.65 5.38 -15.76
CA CYS A 193 5.46 5.18 -14.95
C CYS A 193 4.24 4.96 -15.84
N SER A 194 3.45 3.94 -15.54
CA SER A 194 2.21 3.64 -16.26
C SER A 194 0.97 4.00 -15.45
N VAL A 195 1.11 4.14 -14.13
CA VAL A 195 0.04 4.43 -13.19
C VAL A 195 0.51 5.37 -12.08
N VAL A 196 -0.45 5.98 -11.38
CA VAL A 196 -0.23 6.86 -10.23
C VAL A 196 -1.09 6.40 -9.06
N GLU A 197 -0.52 6.44 -7.88
CA GLU A 197 -1.18 6.19 -6.59
C GLU A 197 -0.46 6.96 -5.47
N MET A 198 -0.80 6.75 -4.21
CA MET A 198 -0.33 7.62 -3.15
C MET A 198 0.54 6.93 -2.07
N GLU A 199 0.75 5.59 -2.09
CA GLU A 199 1.29 4.87 -0.93
C GLU A 199 2.41 3.85 -1.21
N CYS A 200 2.55 3.35 -2.42
CA CYS A 200 3.47 2.25 -2.74
C CYS A 200 4.90 2.52 -2.27
N ALA A 201 5.41 3.71 -2.52
CA ALA A 201 6.77 4.06 -2.13
C ALA A 201 6.94 4.09 -0.60
N SER A 202 5.98 4.67 0.12
CA SER A 202 6.05 4.79 1.57
C SER A 202 5.92 3.44 2.28
N LEU A 203 4.99 2.59 1.84
CA LEU A 203 4.78 1.28 2.46
C LEU A 203 5.94 0.32 2.17
N ALA A 204 6.50 0.35 0.96
CA ALA A 204 7.74 -0.37 0.65
C ALA A 204 8.90 0.09 1.55
N ALA A 205 9.01 1.39 1.82
CA ALA A 205 10.06 1.94 2.68
C ALA A 205 9.89 1.53 4.14
N VAL A 206 8.67 1.57 4.69
CA VAL A 206 8.38 1.07 6.04
C VAL A 206 8.75 -0.39 6.16
N ALA A 207 8.32 -1.23 5.21
CA ALA A 207 8.61 -2.66 5.21
C ALA A 207 10.12 -2.93 5.20
N GLN A 208 10.89 -2.21 4.38
CA GLN A 208 12.36 -2.33 4.34
C GLN A 208 13.01 -1.95 5.67
N LEU A 209 12.63 -0.83 6.30
CA LEU A 209 13.20 -0.42 7.60
C LEU A 209 12.87 -1.44 8.71
N ARG A 210 11.67 -2.03 8.69
CA ARG A 210 11.16 -2.93 9.73
C ARG A 210 11.40 -4.41 9.46
N ASP A 211 12.12 -4.75 8.40
CA ASP A 211 12.38 -6.15 7.97
C ASP A 211 11.07 -6.97 7.84
N ALA A 212 10.08 -6.38 7.21
CA ALA A 212 8.80 -6.99 6.89
C ALA A 212 8.69 -7.26 5.37
N VAL A 213 7.84 -8.21 4.98
CA VAL A 213 7.48 -8.46 3.58
C VAL A 213 6.22 -7.70 3.27
N TRP A 214 6.25 -6.87 2.24
CA TRP A 214 5.08 -6.14 1.80
C TRP A 214 4.94 -6.17 0.27
N GLY A 215 3.71 -6.29 -0.22
CA GLY A 215 3.36 -6.17 -1.63
C GLY A 215 2.02 -5.50 -1.84
N LEU A 216 1.80 -5.05 -3.07
CA LEU A 216 0.62 -4.30 -3.48
C LEU A 216 0.01 -4.91 -4.74
N LEU A 217 -1.28 -5.18 -4.70
CA LEU A 217 -2.12 -5.47 -5.84
C LEU A 217 -2.90 -4.20 -6.20
N LEU A 218 -2.62 -3.62 -7.37
CA LEU A 218 -3.38 -2.48 -7.87
C LEU A 218 -4.49 -2.94 -8.82
N PHE A 219 -5.53 -2.14 -8.90
CA PHE A 219 -6.50 -2.19 -9.98
C PHE A 219 -6.73 -0.80 -10.55
N THR A 220 -6.93 -0.74 -11.86
CA THR A 220 -7.10 0.52 -12.57
C THR A 220 -8.45 1.15 -12.25
N ALA A 221 -8.44 2.46 -12.04
CA ALA A 221 -9.61 3.27 -11.75
C ALA A 221 -9.77 4.36 -12.82
N ASP A 222 -9.58 5.62 -12.45
CA ASP A 222 -9.66 6.78 -13.33
C ASP A 222 -8.54 6.84 -14.38
N SER A 223 -8.68 7.71 -15.37
CA SER A 223 -7.70 7.83 -16.47
C SER A 223 -7.23 9.25 -16.66
N LEU A 224 -5.90 9.42 -16.64
CA LEU A 224 -5.16 10.62 -17.01
C LEU A 224 -4.46 10.45 -18.38
N ALA A 225 -4.77 9.37 -19.10
CA ALA A 225 -4.12 9.08 -20.39
C ALA A 225 -4.41 10.13 -21.46
N ASP A 226 -5.60 10.75 -21.42
CA ASP A 226 -5.92 11.96 -22.19
C ASP A 226 -5.72 13.20 -21.31
N LEU A 227 -4.62 13.92 -21.54
CA LEU A 227 -4.24 15.09 -20.72
C LEU A 227 -5.20 16.30 -20.85
N GLU A 228 -6.07 16.30 -21.86
CA GLU A 228 -7.06 17.36 -22.08
C GLU A 228 -8.44 17.01 -21.49
N ASN A 229 -8.74 15.70 -21.39
CA ASN A 229 -10.04 15.21 -20.96
C ASN A 229 -9.88 14.13 -19.89
N TYR A 230 -9.88 14.55 -18.61
CA TYR A 230 -9.89 13.63 -17.48
C TYR A 230 -11.10 12.71 -17.51
N ASP A 231 -10.88 11.41 -17.41
CA ASP A 231 -11.95 10.40 -17.34
C ASP A 231 -12.00 9.78 -15.95
N GLN A 232 -13.03 10.18 -15.20
CA GLN A 232 -13.25 9.71 -13.83
C GLN A 232 -13.62 8.23 -13.77
N ARG A 233 -14.25 7.66 -14.81
CA ARG A 233 -14.77 6.28 -14.82
C ARG A 233 -15.67 5.98 -13.60
N ASP A 234 -15.67 4.76 -13.10
CA ASP A 234 -16.38 4.35 -11.88
C ASP A 234 -15.41 4.05 -10.69
N TRP A 235 -14.23 4.67 -10.72
CA TRP A 235 -13.22 4.54 -9.68
C TRP A 235 -12.76 3.11 -9.40
N GLY A 236 -12.93 2.19 -10.36
CA GLY A 236 -12.56 0.80 -10.21
C GLY A 236 -13.43 0.02 -9.23
N SER A 237 -14.66 0.49 -8.98
CA SER A 237 -15.53 -0.04 -7.92
C SER A 237 -15.88 -1.52 -8.09
N GLU A 238 -15.92 -2.04 -9.32
CA GLU A 238 -16.19 -3.45 -9.59
C GLU A 238 -15.03 -4.39 -9.15
N ALA A 239 -13.83 -3.85 -8.94
CA ALA A 239 -12.67 -4.64 -8.53
C ALA A 239 -12.54 -4.84 -7.01
N PHE A 240 -13.23 -4.07 -6.17
CA PHE A 240 -13.01 -4.02 -4.71
C PHE A 240 -13.17 -5.39 -4.02
N GLU A 241 -14.31 -6.04 -4.23
CA GLU A 241 -14.58 -7.34 -3.63
C GLU A 241 -13.57 -8.39 -4.11
N LYS A 242 -13.29 -8.40 -5.42
CA LYS A 242 -12.31 -9.32 -6.00
C LYS A 242 -10.89 -9.07 -5.53
N ALA A 243 -10.50 -7.81 -5.36
CA ALA A 243 -9.20 -7.45 -4.81
C ALA A 243 -9.02 -7.94 -3.37
N LEU A 244 -10.07 -7.83 -2.53
CA LEU A 244 -10.04 -8.37 -1.17
C LEU A 244 -9.91 -9.90 -1.17
N GLU A 245 -10.72 -10.62 -1.96
CA GLU A 245 -10.60 -12.07 -2.11
C GLU A 245 -9.18 -12.49 -2.50
N LEU A 246 -8.60 -11.82 -3.50
CA LEU A 246 -7.24 -12.10 -3.94
C LEU A 246 -6.20 -11.82 -2.83
N CYS A 247 -6.34 -10.73 -2.08
CA CYS A 247 -5.44 -10.44 -0.95
C CYS A 247 -5.50 -11.53 0.13
N LEU A 248 -6.70 -12.06 0.41
CA LEU A 248 -6.88 -13.16 1.37
C LEU A 248 -6.18 -14.45 0.90
N GLU A 249 -6.14 -14.72 -0.40
CA GLU A 249 -5.39 -15.85 -0.96
C GLU A 249 -3.88 -15.56 -1.00
N ILE A 250 -3.47 -14.36 -1.46
CA ILE A 250 -2.07 -13.98 -1.61
C ILE A 250 -1.33 -14.02 -0.27
N VAL A 251 -1.97 -13.57 0.82
CA VAL A 251 -1.32 -13.49 2.13
C VAL A 251 -0.86 -14.86 2.65
N HIS A 252 -1.49 -15.95 2.22
CA HIS A 252 -1.07 -17.32 2.56
C HIS A 252 0.20 -17.76 1.83
N HIS A 253 0.54 -17.14 0.71
CA HIS A 253 1.74 -17.40 -0.07
C HIS A 253 2.97 -16.59 0.37
N LEU A 254 2.82 -15.70 1.37
CA LEU A 254 3.90 -14.89 1.97
C LEU A 254 4.71 -15.61 3.07
#